data_a30ff4c44bfb33b0b6f50f8305e6b68d
#
_entry.id   a30ff4c44bfb33b0b6f50f8305e6b68d
#
_cell.length_a   1.000
_cell.length_b   1.000
_cell.length_c   1.000
_cell.angle_alpha   90.00
_cell.angle_beta   90.00
_cell.angle_gamma   90.00
#
_symmetry.space_group_name_H-M   'P 1'
#
loop_
_entity.id
_entity.type
_entity.pdbx_description
1 polymer ?
#
loop_
_entity_poly.entity_id
_entity_poly.type
_entity_poly.pdbx_seq_one_letter_code
_entity_poly.pdbx_strand_id
1 'polypeptide(L)'
;MAAFYALPSFILERAFLRKAPRALGETAAVIFTSGSTGEPKGVVLSHANLRANIEAVAQVYQFKAEDRILGALPFFHSFGYTVTLWLPAVTGTAAVYHANPLDAKTIGSLIAKHRVTILLGTPTFLTAYLRRIEPGQMRSVSLVIAGAEKLRAEVVAAFAEKFRVTPLEGFGCTELSPVACVNIPDV
;
A
#
# COMPACT_ATOMS: atom_id res chain seq x y z
N MET A 1 -2.47 26.12 -15.66
CA MET A 1 -1.65 25.33 -14.72
C MET A 1 -0.44 26.07 -14.16
N ALA A 2 0.20 26.99 -14.87
CA ALA A 2 1.41 27.69 -14.37
C ALA A 2 1.18 28.64 -13.17
N ALA A 3 -0.02 29.16 -12.95
CA ALA A 3 -0.31 30.11 -11.88
C ALA A 3 -0.32 29.50 -10.46
N PHE A 4 -0.48 28.17 -10.34
CA PHE A 4 -0.51 27.50 -9.04
C PHE A 4 0.87 27.38 -8.36
N TYR A 5 1.94 27.38 -9.16
CA TYR A 5 3.31 27.27 -8.61
C TYR A 5 3.88 28.61 -8.09
N ALA A 6 3.18 29.72 -8.35
CA ALA A 6 3.63 31.05 -7.92
C ALA A 6 3.02 31.53 -6.60
N LEU A 7 2.05 30.79 -6.03
CA LEU A 7 1.41 31.17 -4.78
C LEU A 7 2.14 30.51 -3.59
N PRO A 8 2.47 31.27 -2.53
CA PRO A 8 3.00 30.70 -1.30
C PRO A 8 2.06 29.61 -0.74
N SER A 9 2.62 28.52 -0.23
CA SER A 9 1.88 27.36 0.27
C SER A 9 0.79 27.72 1.29
N PHE A 10 1.05 28.71 2.18
CA PHE A 10 0.07 29.17 3.16
C PHE A 10 -1.21 29.79 2.55
N ILE A 11 -1.12 30.38 1.36
CA ILE A 11 -2.29 30.93 0.64
C ILE A 11 -3.10 29.78 0.05
N LEU A 12 -2.41 28.79 -0.53
CA LEU A 12 -3.07 27.58 -1.05
C LEU A 12 -3.73 26.79 0.09
N GLU A 13 -3.05 26.61 1.21
CA GLU A 13 -3.60 25.98 2.40
C GLU A 13 -4.84 26.70 2.92
N ARG A 14 -4.80 28.04 3.00
CA ARG A 14 -5.92 28.83 3.51
C ARG A 14 -7.11 28.91 2.54
N ALA A 15 -6.86 28.89 1.23
CA ALA A 15 -7.88 28.99 0.19
C ALA A 15 -8.56 27.63 -0.11
N PHE A 16 -7.79 26.53 -0.07
CA PHE A 16 -8.26 25.21 -0.52
C PHE A 16 -8.38 24.20 0.60
N LEU A 17 -7.57 24.29 1.65
CA LEU A 17 -7.66 23.43 2.82
C LEU A 17 -8.42 24.16 3.92
N ARG A 18 -9.75 24.25 3.80
CA ARG A 18 -10.57 24.63 4.94
C ARG A 18 -10.28 23.64 6.07
N LYS A 19 -9.56 24.10 7.10
CA LYS A 19 -9.41 23.39 8.37
C LYS A 19 -10.76 23.37 9.11
N ALA A 20 -11.72 22.65 8.58
CA ALA A 20 -12.82 22.20 9.41
C ALA A 20 -12.25 21.04 10.23
N PRO A 21 -12.21 21.13 11.58
CA PRO A 21 -11.88 19.98 12.40
C PRO A 21 -12.97 18.94 12.16
N ARG A 22 -12.68 17.94 11.31
CA ARG A 22 -13.58 16.81 11.14
C ARG A 22 -13.43 15.92 12.36
N ALA A 23 -14.55 15.53 12.95
CA ALA A 23 -14.55 14.54 14.00
C ALA A 23 -13.97 13.24 13.45
N LEU A 24 -13.07 12.59 14.20
CA LEU A 24 -12.46 11.31 13.77
C LEU A 24 -13.50 10.23 13.48
N GLY A 25 -14.71 10.35 14.07
CA GLY A 25 -15.83 9.45 13.81
C GLY A 25 -16.57 9.69 12.48
N GLU A 26 -16.28 10.78 11.75
CA GLU A 26 -16.91 11.02 10.45
C GLU A 26 -16.48 9.99 9.41
N THR A 27 -17.39 9.71 8.47
CA THR A 27 -17.13 8.80 7.35
C THR A 27 -15.99 9.32 6.47
N ALA A 28 -14.95 8.50 6.32
CA ALA A 28 -13.83 8.78 5.43
C ALA A 28 -14.03 8.14 4.06
N ALA A 29 -14.58 6.91 4.02
CA ALA A 29 -14.81 6.17 2.79
C ALA A 29 -15.96 5.18 2.95
N VAL A 30 -16.56 4.82 1.81
CA VAL A 30 -17.45 3.65 1.68
C VAL A 30 -16.86 2.75 0.61
N ILE A 31 -16.51 1.53 0.99
CA ILE A 31 -15.91 0.55 0.09
C ILE A 31 -16.88 -0.62 -0.07
N PHE A 32 -17.24 -0.93 -1.30
CA PHE A 32 -18.16 -2.03 -1.59
C PHE A 32 -17.43 -3.36 -1.63
N THR A 33 -18.04 -4.36 -0.97
CA THR A 33 -17.61 -5.76 -1.01
C THR A 33 -18.69 -6.63 -1.66
N SER A 34 -18.31 -7.76 -2.24
CA SER A 34 -19.24 -8.67 -2.93
C SER A 34 -20.27 -9.33 -2.02
N GLY A 35 -20.13 -9.21 -0.69
CA GLY A 35 -21.02 -9.82 0.28
C GLY A 35 -21.19 -11.34 0.14
N SER A 36 -21.30 -12.07 1.22
CA SER A 36 -21.52 -13.53 1.22
C SER A 36 -22.89 -13.94 0.67
N THR A 37 -23.83 -13.00 0.57
CA THR A 37 -25.20 -13.20 0.10
C THR A 37 -25.41 -12.83 -1.37
N GLY A 38 -24.34 -12.41 -2.08
CA GLY A 38 -24.39 -11.97 -3.49
C GLY A 38 -24.76 -10.51 -3.69
N GLU A 39 -25.39 -9.84 -2.72
CA GLU A 39 -25.66 -8.41 -2.78
C GLU A 39 -24.44 -7.59 -2.31
N PRO A 40 -24.00 -6.58 -3.07
CA PRO A 40 -22.90 -5.71 -2.66
C PRO A 40 -23.20 -4.99 -1.35
N LYS A 41 -22.27 -5.04 -0.41
CA LYS A 41 -22.37 -4.33 0.88
C LYS A 41 -21.39 -3.18 0.92
N GLY A 42 -21.87 -1.98 1.26
CA GLY A 42 -21.05 -0.80 1.49
C GLY A 42 -20.49 -0.81 2.91
N VAL A 43 -19.19 -1.03 3.04
CA VAL A 43 -18.48 -0.93 4.31
C VAL A 43 -18.11 0.53 4.56
N VAL A 44 -18.68 1.12 5.63
CA VAL A 44 -18.40 2.50 6.02
C VAL A 44 -17.18 2.54 6.92
N LEU A 45 -16.15 3.25 6.48
CA LEU A 45 -14.91 3.45 7.24
C LEU A 45 -14.81 4.89 7.70
N SER A 46 -14.58 5.10 8.99
CA SER A 46 -14.34 6.43 9.55
C SER A 46 -12.86 6.82 9.43
N HIS A 47 -12.56 8.12 9.61
CA HIS A 47 -11.18 8.60 9.73
C HIS A 47 -10.45 7.93 10.91
N ALA A 48 -11.15 7.63 12.01
CA ALA A 48 -10.59 6.92 13.16
C ALA A 48 -10.17 5.48 12.80
N ASN A 49 -11.02 4.76 12.04
CA ASN A 49 -10.71 3.40 11.61
C ASN A 49 -9.43 3.34 10.75
N LEU A 50 -9.35 4.20 9.74
CA LEU A 50 -8.17 4.26 8.87
C LEU A 50 -6.91 4.63 9.66
N ARG A 51 -7.02 5.66 10.51
CA ARG A 51 -5.89 6.14 11.31
C ARG A 51 -5.38 5.05 12.26
N ALA A 52 -6.25 4.40 13.03
CA ALA A 52 -5.87 3.34 13.96
C ALA A 52 -5.15 2.18 13.24
N ASN A 53 -5.65 1.78 12.07
CA ASN A 53 -5.04 0.71 11.29
C ASN A 53 -3.66 1.12 10.75
N ILE A 54 -3.50 2.34 10.24
CA ILE A 54 -2.23 2.87 9.76
C ILE A 54 -1.22 2.97 10.90
N GLU A 55 -1.62 3.49 12.06
CA GLU A 55 -0.76 3.60 13.25
C GLU A 55 -0.28 2.22 13.72
N ALA A 56 -1.18 1.22 13.74
CA ALA A 56 -0.81 -0.15 14.09
C ALA A 56 0.22 -0.75 13.11
N VAL A 57 0.02 -0.60 11.80
CA VAL A 57 0.97 -1.06 10.77
C VAL A 57 2.30 -0.33 10.90
N ALA A 58 2.29 0.98 11.15
CA ALA A 58 3.49 1.77 11.32
C ALA A 58 4.30 1.38 12.57
N GLN A 59 3.63 0.98 13.66
CA GLN A 59 4.29 0.47 14.86
C GLN A 59 5.02 -0.86 14.59
N VAL A 60 4.43 -1.74 13.79
CA VAL A 60 5.01 -3.05 13.46
C VAL A 60 6.26 -2.91 12.57
N TYR A 61 6.15 -2.11 11.49
CA TYR A 61 7.22 -2.06 10.47
C TYR A 61 8.20 -0.90 10.63
N GLN A 62 7.93 0.08 11.50
CA GLN A 62 8.83 1.20 11.83
C GLN A 62 9.44 1.86 10.59
N PHE A 63 8.58 2.39 9.70
CA PHE A 63 9.00 3.01 8.43
C PHE A 63 10.05 4.10 8.65
N LYS A 64 11.05 4.12 7.77
CA LYS A 64 12.16 5.07 7.80
C LYS A 64 11.93 6.19 6.78
N ALA A 65 12.60 7.31 6.95
CA ALA A 65 12.50 8.47 6.05
C ALA A 65 12.93 8.17 4.60
N GLU A 66 13.85 7.21 4.43
CA GLU A 66 14.33 6.75 3.12
C GLU A 66 13.43 5.70 2.47
N ASP A 67 12.43 5.16 3.18
CA ASP A 67 11.55 4.15 2.63
C ASP A 67 10.67 4.70 1.51
N ARG A 68 10.42 3.84 0.53
CA ARG A 68 9.63 4.13 -0.65
C ARG A 68 8.71 2.95 -0.97
N ILE A 69 7.42 3.21 -0.95
CA ILE A 69 6.39 2.20 -1.20
C ILE A 69 6.07 2.17 -2.70
N LEU A 70 5.96 0.97 -3.28
CA LEU A 70 5.33 0.81 -4.58
C LEU A 70 3.81 0.75 -4.43
N GLY A 71 3.12 1.75 -4.91
CA GLY A 71 1.65 1.85 -4.92
C GLY A 71 1.07 1.35 -6.24
N ALA A 72 1.02 0.04 -6.44
CA ALA A 72 0.39 -0.57 -7.61
C ALA A 72 -0.95 -1.24 -7.28
N LEU A 73 -1.32 -1.36 -6.00
CA LEU A 73 -2.61 -1.90 -5.59
C LEU A 73 -3.75 -0.93 -5.91
N PRO A 74 -4.90 -1.42 -6.42
CA PRO A 74 -6.04 -0.58 -6.76
C PRO A 74 -6.62 0.16 -5.55
N PHE A 75 -6.88 1.46 -5.68
CA PHE A 75 -7.43 2.29 -4.60
C PHE A 75 -8.92 2.03 -4.31
N PHE A 76 -9.65 1.39 -5.21
CA PHE A 76 -11.02 0.96 -4.93
C PHE A 76 -11.11 -0.24 -3.99
N HIS A 77 -10.00 -0.93 -3.74
CA HIS A 77 -9.91 -2.01 -2.75
C HIS A 77 -9.28 -1.47 -1.46
N SER A 78 -9.82 -1.88 -0.30
CA SER A 78 -9.38 -1.40 1.01
C SER A 78 -7.88 -1.57 1.26
N PHE A 79 -7.28 -2.66 0.78
CA PHE A 79 -5.85 -2.91 0.87
C PHE A 79 -5.05 -1.80 0.16
N GLY A 80 -5.34 -1.54 -1.13
CA GLY A 80 -4.69 -0.45 -1.86
C GLY A 80 -4.98 0.93 -1.26
N TYR A 81 -6.24 1.18 -0.89
CA TYR A 81 -6.68 2.45 -0.33
C TYR A 81 -5.94 2.81 0.97
N THR A 82 -5.83 1.86 1.89
CA THR A 82 -5.19 2.13 3.19
C THR A 82 -3.66 2.09 3.09
N VAL A 83 -3.08 1.00 2.56
CA VAL A 83 -1.63 0.81 2.68
C VAL A 83 -0.80 1.42 1.55
N THR A 84 -1.39 1.78 0.42
CA THR A 84 -0.63 2.44 -0.67
C THR A 84 -0.99 3.89 -0.89
N LEU A 85 -2.14 4.36 -0.39
CA LEU A 85 -2.54 5.77 -0.47
C LEU A 85 -2.41 6.46 0.89
N TRP A 86 -3.16 6.01 1.90
CA TRP A 86 -3.23 6.71 3.18
C TRP A 86 -2.00 6.50 4.06
N LEU A 87 -1.45 5.28 4.11
CA LEU A 87 -0.26 5.01 4.93
C LEU A 87 0.91 5.93 4.54
N PRO A 88 1.35 6.02 3.27
CA PRO A 88 2.42 6.95 2.93
C PRO A 88 2.06 8.41 3.18
N ALA A 89 0.80 8.82 2.97
CA ALA A 89 0.36 10.19 3.23
C ALA A 89 0.40 10.56 4.72
N VAL A 90 0.09 9.62 5.62
CA VAL A 90 0.08 9.85 7.08
C VAL A 90 1.48 9.73 7.68
N THR A 91 2.28 8.75 7.22
CA THR A 91 3.62 8.50 7.76
C THR A 91 4.70 9.40 7.15
N GLY A 92 4.40 10.10 6.05
CA GLY A 92 5.39 10.87 5.29
C GLY A 92 6.32 10.01 4.43
N THR A 93 6.04 8.70 4.30
CA THR A 93 6.82 7.79 3.46
C THR A 93 6.59 8.10 1.98
N ALA A 94 7.65 8.09 1.17
CA ALA A 94 7.51 8.32 -0.26
C ALA A 94 6.77 7.17 -0.96
N ALA A 95 5.97 7.48 -1.99
CA ALA A 95 5.27 6.46 -2.78
C ALA A 95 5.52 6.65 -4.28
N VAL A 96 5.68 5.53 -4.99
CA VAL A 96 5.82 5.46 -6.45
C VAL A 96 4.60 4.73 -6.99
N TYR A 97 3.79 5.41 -7.80
CA TYR A 97 2.52 4.86 -8.27
C TYR A 97 2.59 4.31 -9.68
N HIS A 98 1.90 3.19 -9.90
CA HIS A 98 1.62 2.61 -11.21
C HIS A 98 0.22 2.00 -11.23
N ALA A 99 -0.57 2.33 -12.25
CA ALA A 99 -1.99 1.97 -12.29
C ALA A 99 -2.26 0.48 -12.59
N ASN A 100 -1.31 -0.20 -13.25
CA ASN A 100 -1.49 -1.60 -13.64
C ASN A 100 -0.57 -2.54 -12.84
N PRO A 101 -1.06 -3.26 -11.82
CA PRO A 101 -0.25 -4.16 -11.01
C PRO A 101 0.29 -5.38 -11.79
N LEU A 102 -0.25 -5.69 -12.96
CA LEU A 102 0.21 -6.80 -13.81
C LEU A 102 1.31 -6.41 -14.80
N ASP A 103 1.58 -5.11 -14.96
CA ASP A 103 2.69 -4.64 -15.80
C ASP A 103 4.04 -4.77 -15.08
N ALA A 104 4.44 -6.02 -14.89
CA ALA A 104 5.65 -6.37 -14.16
C ALA A 104 6.92 -5.72 -14.75
N LYS A 105 6.98 -5.50 -16.08
CA LYS A 105 8.13 -4.88 -16.75
C LYS A 105 8.30 -3.42 -16.31
N THR A 106 7.23 -2.64 -16.36
CA THR A 106 7.25 -1.24 -15.90
C THR A 106 7.48 -1.16 -14.40
N ILE A 107 6.84 -2.04 -13.62
CA ILE A 107 7.02 -2.12 -12.16
C ILE A 107 8.49 -2.39 -11.81
N GLY A 108 9.15 -3.36 -12.43
CA GLY A 108 10.58 -3.62 -12.21
C GLY A 108 11.46 -2.41 -12.54
N SER A 109 11.14 -1.70 -13.61
CA SER A 109 11.85 -0.46 -13.99
C SER A 109 11.64 0.67 -12.97
N LEU A 110 10.42 0.83 -12.46
CA LEU A 110 10.10 1.82 -11.43
C LEU A 110 10.79 1.50 -10.11
N ILE A 111 10.79 0.23 -9.68
CA ILE A 111 11.50 -0.22 -8.47
C ILE A 111 12.98 0.16 -8.56
N ALA A 112 13.65 -0.18 -9.65
CA ALA A 112 15.05 0.13 -9.84
C ALA A 112 15.32 1.64 -9.91
N LYS A 113 14.54 2.37 -10.74
CA LYS A 113 14.70 3.81 -10.97
C LYS A 113 14.51 4.63 -9.69
N HIS A 114 13.49 4.30 -8.91
CA HIS A 114 13.12 5.07 -7.72
C HIS A 114 13.63 4.45 -6.42
N ARG A 115 14.38 3.33 -6.48
CA ARG A 115 14.92 2.63 -5.32
C ARG A 115 13.82 2.30 -4.30
N VAL A 116 12.73 1.70 -4.78
CA VAL A 116 11.62 1.25 -3.93
C VAL A 116 12.14 0.25 -2.89
N THR A 117 11.77 0.43 -1.63
CA THR A 117 12.18 -0.44 -0.51
C THR A 117 11.06 -1.36 -0.06
N ILE A 118 9.80 -0.97 -0.28
CA ILE A 118 8.62 -1.68 0.20
C ILE A 118 7.71 -2.04 -0.97
N LEU A 119 7.48 -3.33 -1.16
CA LEU A 119 6.60 -3.87 -2.19
C LEU A 119 5.37 -4.49 -1.53
N LEU A 120 4.19 -3.99 -1.92
CA LEU A 120 2.90 -4.50 -1.46
C LEU A 120 2.16 -5.13 -2.65
N GLY A 121 1.62 -6.34 -2.49
CA GLY A 121 0.94 -7.00 -3.58
C GLY A 121 0.06 -8.16 -3.14
N THR A 122 -0.58 -8.82 -4.11
CA THR A 122 -1.19 -10.11 -3.89
C THR A 122 -0.22 -11.21 -4.34
N PRO A 123 -0.35 -12.45 -3.85
CA PRO A 123 0.43 -13.59 -4.35
C PRO A 123 0.38 -13.75 -5.87
N THR A 124 -0.76 -13.45 -6.49
CA THR A 124 -0.91 -13.42 -7.96
C THR A 124 0.02 -12.41 -8.61
N PHE A 125 0.12 -11.18 -8.08
CA PHE A 125 1.04 -10.16 -8.60
C PHE A 125 2.50 -10.55 -8.37
N LEU A 126 2.85 -11.07 -7.18
CA LEU A 126 4.20 -11.54 -6.90
C LEU A 126 4.64 -12.65 -7.86
N THR A 127 3.73 -13.55 -8.22
CA THR A 127 3.99 -14.60 -9.22
C THR A 127 4.28 -14.01 -10.61
N ALA A 128 3.57 -12.94 -11.01
CA ALA A 128 3.85 -12.24 -12.26
C ALA A 128 5.22 -11.55 -12.23
N TYR A 129 5.60 -10.98 -11.07
CA TYR A 129 6.91 -10.35 -10.87
C TYR A 129 8.07 -11.35 -10.91
N LEU A 130 7.88 -12.53 -10.32
CA LEU A 130 8.85 -13.63 -10.43
C LEU A 130 9.20 -13.98 -11.89
N ARG A 131 8.23 -13.92 -12.79
CA ARG A 131 8.40 -14.29 -14.19
C ARG A 131 9.07 -13.22 -15.05
N ARG A 132 8.98 -11.94 -14.67
CA ARG A 132 9.25 -10.82 -15.58
C ARG A 132 10.26 -9.81 -15.05
N ILE A 133 10.46 -9.70 -13.74
CA ILE A 133 11.40 -8.76 -13.14
C ILE A 133 12.78 -9.41 -13.00
N GLU A 134 13.81 -8.68 -13.37
CA GLU A 134 15.19 -9.14 -13.22
C GLU A 134 15.68 -8.94 -11.78
N PRO A 135 16.53 -9.85 -11.24
CA PRO A 135 17.03 -9.75 -9.86
C PRO A 135 17.66 -8.40 -9.54
N GLY A 136 18.38 -7.81 -10.49
CA GLY A 136 19.01 -6.51 -10.33
C GLY A 136 18.04 -5.35 -10.07
N GLN A 137 16.81 -5.46 -10.56
CA GLN A 137 15.79 -4.43 -10.38
C GLN A 137 15.20 -4.41 -8.95
N MET A 138 15.26 -5.54 -8.23
CA MET A 138 14.71 -5.69 -6.88
C MET A 138 15.72 -5.41 -5.75
N ARG A 139 16.96 -5.02 -6.07
CA ARG A 139 18.04 -4.87 -5.07
C ARG A 139 17.73 -3.91 -3.91
N SER A 140 16.89 -2.92 -4.14
CA SER A 140 16.51 -1.96 -3.09
C SER A 140 15.37 -2.45 -2.21
N VAL A 141 14.63 -3.48 -2.62
CA VAL A 141 13.47 -3.98 -1.87
C VAL A 141 13.93 -4.77 -0.67
N SER A 142 13.56 -4.30 0.51
CA SER A 142 13.86 -4.92 1.80
C SER A 142 12.64 -5.51 2.49
N LEU A 143 11.42 -5.08 2.10
CA LEU A 143 10.17 -5.56 2.66
C LEU A 143 9.18 -5.88 1.56
N VAL A 144 8.64 -7.10 1.58
CA VAL A 144 7.57 -7.54 0.67
C VAL A 144 6.42 -8.08 1.51
N ILE A 145 5.22 -7.53 1.33
CA ILE A 145 4.02 -7.97 2.03
C ILE A 145 2.99 -8.41 1.00
N ALA A 146 2.52 -9.64 1.16
CA ALA A 146 1.46 -10.23 0.35
C ALA A 146 0.17 -10.34 1.16
N GLY A 147 -0.95 -9.89 0.58
CA GLY A 147 -2.26 -9.97 1.22
C GLY A 147 -3.37 -10.26 0.23
N ALA A 148 -4.60 -10.32 0.74
CA ALA A 148 -5.84 -10.59 0.01
C ALA A 148 -6.01 -12.00 -0.56
N GLU A 149 -4.95 -12.76 -0.69
CA GLU A 149 -4.96 -14.16 -1.15
C GLU A 149 -3.98 -14.97 -0.29
N LYS A 150 -4.15 -16.29 -0.22
CA LYS A 150 -3.23 -17.17 0.51
C LYS A 150 -1.85 -17.20 -0.15
N LEU A 151 -0.82 -16.84 0.58
CA LEU A 151 0.57 -16.90 0.13
C LEU A 151 1.10 -18.35 0.20
N ARG A 152 1.39 -18.94 -0.96
CA ARG A 152 1.88 -20.31 -1.06
C ARG A 152 3.38 -20.39 -0.77
N ALA A 153 3.81 -21.44 -0.08
CA ALA A 153 5.20 -21.66 0.27
C ALA A 153 6.15 -21.66 -0.95
N GLU A 154 5.68 -22.19 -2.09
CA GLU A 154 6.47 -22.22 -3.32
C GLU A 154 6.76 -20.81 -3.84
N VAL A 155 5.79 -19.88 -3.71
CA VAL A 155 5.98 -18.47 -4.10
C VAL A 155 6.97 -17.79 -3.18
N VAL A 156 6.89 -18.07 -1.87
CA VAL A 156 7.83 -17.53 -0.86
C VAL A 156 9.25 -18.00 -1.18
N ALA A 157 9.44 -19.30 -1.37
CA ALA A 157 10.75 -19.89 -1.66
C ALA A 157 11.35 -19.33 -2.96
N ALA A 158 10.56 -19.31 -4.05
CA ALA A 158 11.03 -18.79 -5.34
C ALA A 158 11.36 -17.29 -5.27
N PHE A 159 10.60 -16.51 -4.50
CA PHE A 159 10.84 -15.08 -4.34
C PHE A 159 12.12 -14.82 -3.54
N ALA A 160 12.33 -15.54 -2.43
CA ALA A 160 13.52 -15.48 -1.61
C ALA A 160 14.77 -15.92 -2.39
N GLU A 161 14.67 -17.00 -3.16
CA GLU A 161 15.77 -17.48 -4.00
C GLU A 161 16.17 -16.44 -5.07
N LYS A 162 15.18 -15.95 -5.83
CA LYS A 162 15.43 -15.03 -6.96
C LYS A 162 15.84 -13.64 -6.53
N PHE A 163 15.16 -13.06 -5.53
CA PHE A 163 15.29 -11.64 -5.18
C PHE A 163 15.98 -11.38 -3.83
N ARG A 164 16.27 -12.44 -3.06
CA ARG A 164 16.93 -12.36 -1.74
C ARG A 164 16.10 -11.58 -0.70
N VAL A 165 14.79 -11.58 -0.85
CA VAL A 165 13.83 -11.02 0.10
C VAL A 165 12.68 -12.01 0.27
N THR A 166 12.30 -12.31 1.51
CA THR A 166 11.22 -13.23 1.84
C THR A 166 9.91 -12.48 1.94
N PRO A 167 8.89 -12.80 1.13
CA PRO A 167 7.57 -12.21 1.27
C PRO A 167 6.92 -12.63 2.59
N LEU A 168 6.33 -11.65 3.27
CA LEU A 168 5.55 -11.83 4.48
C LEU A 168 4.06 -11.86 4.15
N GLU A 169 3.29 -12.68 4.86
CA GLU A 169 1.85 -12.75 4.67
C GLU A 169 1.14 -11.76 5.60
N GLY A 170 0.15 -11.06 5.05
CA GLY A 170 -0.79 -10.23 5.79
C GLY A 170 -2.21 -10.70 5.55
N PHE A 171 -3.02 -10.73 6.59
CA PHE A 171 -4.45 -11.04 6.55
C PHE A 171 -5.27 -9.81 6.93
N GLY A 172 -6.40 -9.64 6.24
CA GLY A 172 -7.33 -8.56 6.52
C GLY A 172 -8.63 -8.67 5.74
N CYS A 173 -9.57 -7.80 6.07
CA CYS A 173 -10.81 -7.60 5.34
C CYS A 173 -11.21 -6.13 5.39
N THR A 174 -12.11 -5.72 4.51
CA THR A 174 -12.52 -4.31 4.39
C THR A 174 -13.06 -3.74 5.70
N GLU A 175 -13.80 -4.53 6.45
CA GLU A 175 -14.40 -4.16 7.75
C GLU A 175 -13.35 -3.86 8.84
N LEU A 176 -12.12 -4.33 8.67
CA LEU A 176 -10.99 -4.11 9.60
C LEU A 176 -10.06 -2.96 9.18
N SER A 177 -10.33 -2.26 8.08
CA SER A 177 -9.66 -1.04 7.57
C SER A 177 -8.24 -1.14 6.99
N PRO A 178 -7.75 -2.20 6.35
CA PRO A 178 -8.21 -3.57 6.28
C PRO A 178 -7.38 -4.55 7.12
N VAL A 179 -6.20 -4.15 7.65
CA VAL A 179 -5.18 -5.07 8.19
C VAL A 179 -5.61 -5.60 9.55
N ALA A 180 -5.73 -6.92 9.69
CA ALA A 180 -5.99 -7.61 10.94
C ALA A 180 -4.70 -8.12 11.59
N CYS A 181 -3.85 -8.78 10.80
CA CYS A 181 -2.56 -9.27 11.26
C CYS A 181 -1.57 -9.34 10.10
N VAL A 182 -0.30 -9.32 10.43
CA VAL A 182 0.83 -9.46 9.50
C VAL A 182 1.94 -10.27 10.16
N ASN A 183 2.66 -11.03 9.34
CA ASN A 183 3.89 -11.65 9.79
C ASN A 183 4.95 -10.55 9.94
N ILE A 184 5.83 -10.73 10.92
CA ILE A 184 7.00 -9.87 11.11
C ILE A 184 8.23 -10.57 10.53
N PRO A 185 9.25 -9.82 10.06
CA PRO A 185 10.52 -10.42 9.69
C PRO A 185 11.13 -11.18 10.87
N ASP A 186 11.73 -12.33 10.59
CA ASP A 186 12.55 -13.02 11.58
C ASP A 186 13.70 -12.09 12.00
N VAL A 187 13.87 -11.89 13.30
CA VAL A 187 14.89 -11.03 13.91
C VAL A 187 16.17 -11.84 14.13
#